data_8ab3d23fe37b77a2f776b1cf539a3f72
#
_entry.id   8ab3d23fe37b77a2f776b1cf539a3f72
#
_cell.length_a   1.000
_cell.length_b   1.000
_cell.length_c   1.000
_cell.angle_alpha   90.00
_cell.angle_beta   90.00
_cell.angle_gamma   90.00
#
_symmetry.space_group_name_H-M   'P 1'
#
loop_
_entity.id
_entity.type
_entity.pdbx_description
1 polymer ?
#
loop_
_entity_poly.entity_id
_entity_poly.type
_entity_poly.pdbx_seq_one_letter_code
_entity_poly.pdbx_strand_id
1 'polypeptide(L)'
;MRRRALMLMSIAAPVLGIANHGHAQDGSKPFTPEQLDQMLAPIALYPDSLLSQVLMAAGYPLEIVEAARWSKANPTLKGDAAVAAVKSMSWDTSVKSLVAFPDVLTNLDSHLDWTQKLGDAMISQQQAVADSIQRLRAKAAAQNNLKTTPQQKVTTEGSGDNVQYVIEPANPQVIYVPAYNPSWVYGPWPYPAYPPVYYPLAGAMMSGFFWGLGFAAGAAMFSSWNWGRGNAYVNVNVNQAQNIDN
;
A
#
# COMPACT_ATOMS: atom_id res chain seq x y z
N MET A 1 -44.08 -66.79 -49.79
CA MET A 1 -43.30 -65.54 -50.09
C MET A 1 -43.62 -64.54 -48.99
N ARG A 2 -42.72 -64.43 -48.01
CA ARG A 2 -42.91 -63.54 -46.86
C ARG A 2 -41.84 -62.50 -46.93
N ARG A 3 -42.17 -61.22 -47.19
CA ARG A 3 -41.29 -60.08 -47.14
C ARG A 3 -41.12 -59.68 -45.69
N ARG A 4 -39.89 -59.72 -45.18
CA ARG A 4 -39.47 -59.15 -43.85
C ARG A 4 -39.06 -57.72 -44.08
N ALA A 5 -39.80 -56.75 -43.49
CA ALA A 5 -39.38 -55.37 -43.41
C ALA A 5 -38.37 -55.19 -42.25
N LEU A 6 -37.20 -54.68 -42.54
CA LEU A 6 -36.21 -54.25 -41.50
C LEU A 6 -36.64 -52.85 -41.03
N MET A 7 -36.95 -52.71 -39.73
CA MET A 7 -37.07 -51.43 -39.05
C MET A 7 -35.65 -51.00 -38.61
N LEU A 8 -35.21 -49.89 -39.16
CA LEU A 8 -34.03 -49.18 -38.70
C LEU A 8 -34.41 -48.33 -37.48
N MET A 9 -33.92 -48.71 -36.31
CA MET A 9 -34.07 -47.99 -35.08
C MET A 9 -32.94 -46.96 -34.98
N SER A 10 -33.25 -45.67 -35.20
CA SER A 10 -32.33 -44.56 -34.99
C SER A 10 -32.17 -44.30 -33.49
N ILE A 11 -31.02 -44.58 -32.96
CA ILE A 11 -30.61 -44.22 -31.58
C ILE A 11 -30.12 -42.79 -31.60
N ALA A 12 -30.92 -41.85 -31.09
CA ALA A 12 -30.48 -40.49 -30.81
C ALA A 12 -29.72 -40.49 -29.48
N ALA A 13 -28.42 -40.26 -29.55
CA ALA A 13 -27.59 -40.04 -28.35
C ALA A 13 -27.82 -38.62 -27.83
N PRO A 14 -28.06 -38.43 -26.53
CA PRO A 14 -28.09 -37.07 -25.96
C PRO A 14 -26.66 -36.50 -25.89
N VAL A 15 -26.43 -35.39 -26.57
CA VAL A 15 -25.22 -34.55 -26.38
C VAL A 15 -25.33 -33.93 -25.00
N LEU A 16 -24.56 -34.47 -24.02
CA LEU A 16 -24.35 -33.79 -22.76
C LEU A 16 -23.53 -32.54 -23.06
N GLY A 17 -24.19 -31.38 -23.02
CA GLY A 17 -23.55 -30.09 -22.99
C GLY A 17 -22.70 -29.99 -21.73
N ILE A 18 -21.37 -30.00 -21.88
CA ILE A 18 -20.43 -29.62 -20.84
C ILE A 18 -20.64 -28.14 -20.61
N ALA A 19 -21.41 -27.80 -19.56
CA ALA A 19 -21.48 -26.43 -19.06
C ALA A 19 -20.06 -26.08 -18.55
N ASN A 20 -19.32 -25.34 -19.37
CA ASN A 20 -18.11 -24.64 -18.91
C ASN A 20 -18.57 -23.67 -17.80
N HIS A 21 -18.41 -24.09 -16.56
CA HIS A 21 -18.41 -23.19 -15.43
C HIS A 21 -17.15 -22.34 -15.57
N GLY A 22 -17.27 -21.27 -16.36
CA GLY A 22 -16.30 -20.18 -16.29
C GLY A 22 -16.25 -19.79 -14.82
N HIS A 23 -15.08 -19.91 -14.20
CA HIS A 23 -14.83 -19.25 -12.94
C HIS A 23 -15.05 -17.77 -13.23
N ALA A 24 -16.21 -17.25 -12.81
CA ALA A 24 -16.42 -15.83 -12.68
C ALA A 24 -15.30 -15.40 -11.70
N GLN A 25 -14.26 -14.74 -12.22
CA GLN A 25 -13.47 -13.85 -11.39
C GLN A 25 -14.51 -12.93 -10.73
N ASP A 26 -14.70 -13.11 -9.44
CA ASP A 26 -15.44 -12.17 -8.61
C ASP A 26 -14.63 -10.87 -8.66
N GLY A 27 -14.87 -10.08 -9.70
CA GLY A 27 -14.28 -8.78 -9.89
C GLY A 27 -14.82 -7.92 -8.77
N SER A 28 -14.11 -7.87 -7.64
CA SER A 28 -14.40 -6.95 -6.56
C SER A 28 -14.61 -5.57 -7.18
N LYS A 29 -15.77 -4.97 -6.89
CA LYS A 29 -16.07 -3.61 -7.40
C LYS A 29 -14.91 -2.69 -7.03
N PRO A 30 -14.45 -1.84 -7.97
CA PRO A 30 -13.42 -0.87 -7.66
C PRO A 30 -13.78 -0.06 -6.42
N PHE A 31 -12.81 0.25 -5.58
CA PHE A 31 -13.02 1.15 -4.44
C PHE A 31 -13.42 2.54 -4.92
N THR A 32 -14.41 3.12 -4.27
CA THR A 32 -14.79 4.51 -4.57
C THR A 32 -13.74 5.49 -4.06
N PRO A 33 -13.70 6.76 -4.56
CA PRO A 33 -12.78 7.77 -4.05
C PRO A 33 -12.88 7.97 -2.54
N GLU A 34 -14.10 7.89 -1.97
CA GLU A 34 -14.34 8.03 -0.53
C GLU A 34 -13.75 6.87 0.27
N GLN A 35 -13.86 5.63 -0.26
CA GLN A 35 -13.26 4.44 0.33
C GLN A 35 -11.74 4.49 0.26
N LEU A 36 -11.18 4.98 -0.84
CA LEU A 36 -9.74 5.20 -0.97
C LEU A 36 -9.26 6.27 0.01
N ASP A 37 -9.94 7.42 0.10
CA ASP A 37 -9.60 8.46 1.07
C ASP A 37 -9.65 7.91 2.51
N GLN A 38 -10.68 7.11 2.85
CA GLN A 38 -10.81 6.47 4.16
C GLN A 38 -9.61 5.58 4.50
N MET A 39 -9.24 4.66 3.58
CA MET A 39 -8.21 3.67 3.85
C MET A 39 -6.79 4.25 3.77
N LEU A 40 -6.56 5.27 2.95
CA LEU A 40 -5.26 5.92 2.78
C LEU A 40 -4.98 7.01 3.82
N ALA A 41 -6.00 7.49 4.52
CA ALA A 41 -5.88 8.55 5.52
C ALA A 41 -4.76 8.32 6.56
N PRO A 42 -4.50 7.10 7.08
CA PRO A 42 -3.46 6.88 8.09
C PRO A 42 -2.02 6.99 7.54
N ILE A 43 -1.82 6.84 6.23
CA ILE A 43 -0.48 6.72 5.62
C ILE A 43 -0.17 7.78 4.56
N ALA A 44 -1.16 8.56 4.11
CA ALA A 44 -0.97 9.50 2.99
C ALA A 44 0.12 10.56 3.23
N LEU A 45 0.45 10.86 4.49
CA LEU A 45 1.50 11.83 4.85
C LEU A 45 2.86 11.17 5.15
N TYR A 46 3.03 9.89 4.88
CA TYR A 46 4.33 9.25 4.91
C TYR A 46 5.24 9.83 3.82
N PRO A 47 6.57 9.90 4.05
CA PRO A 47 7.52 10.17 2.97
C PRO A 47 7.29 9.23 1.78
N ASP A 48 7.42 9.75 0.56
CA ASP A 48 7.07 9.04 -0.67
C ASP A 48 7.75 7.68 -0.79
N SER A 49 9.02 7.59 -0.38
CA SER A 49 9.77 6.34 -0.39
C SER A 49 9.17 5.28 0.54
N LEU A 50 8.79 5.65 1.77
CA LEU A 50 8.15 4.73 2.72
C LEU A 50 6.73 4.37 2.29
N LEU A 51 5.95 5.36 1.84
CA LEU A 51 4.58 5.12 1.35
C LEU A 51 4.55 4.11 0.22
N SER A 52 5.48 4.23 -0.73
CA SER A 52 5.63 3.28 -1.83
C SER A 52 5.92 1.87 -1.35
N GLN A 53 6.84 1.72 -0.38
CA GLN A 53 7.17 0.41 0.21
C GLN A 53 5.94 -0.21 0.88
N VAL A 54 5.20 0.56 1.68
CA VAL A 54 3.99 0.09 2.36
C VAL A 54 2.94 -0.40 1.36
N LEU A 55 2.68 0.38 0.31
CA LEU A 55 1.66 0.04 -0.69
C LEU A 55 2.05 -1.17 -1.54
N MET A 56 3.33 -1.32 -1.90
CA MET A 56 3.81 -2.49 -2.64
C MET A 56 3.79 -3.74 -1.75
N ALA A 57 4.30 -3.65 -0.52
CA ALA A 57 4.31 -4.76 0.42
C ALA A 57 2.89 -5.24 0.79
N ALA A 58 1.90 -4.34 0.79
CA ALA A 58 0.50 -4.70 1.05
C ALA A 58 -0.08 -5.73 0.07
N GLY A 59 0.53 -5.89 -1.12
CA GLY A 59 0.23 -6.97 -2.05
C GLY A 59 0.65 -8.38 -1.59
N TYR A 60 1.45 -8.47 -0.51
CA TYR A 60 2.00 -9.71 0.03
C TYR A 60 1.64 -9.90 1.51
N PRO A 61 0.34 -9.99 1.87
CA PRO A 61 -0.11 -9.94 3.27
C PRO A 61 0.43 -11.10 4.14
N LEU A 62 0.64 -12.29 3.55
CA LEU A 62 1.22 -13.42 4.29
C LEU A 62 2.68 -13.16 4.66
N GLU A 63 3.44 -12.60 3.75
CA GLU A 63 4.85 -12.24 3.99
C GLU A 63 4.97 -11.10 5.02
N ILE A 64 4.02 -10.15 5.04
CA ILE A 64 3.94 -9.13 6.09
C ILE A 64 3.78 -9.77 7.47
N VAL A 65 2.90 -10.78 7.61
CA VAL A 65 2.74 -11.52 8.88
C VAL A 65 4.04 -12.20 9.29
N GLU A 66 4.73 -12.86 8.36
CA GLU A 66 6.00 -13.53 8.62
C GLU A 66 7.08 -12.51 9.02
N ALA A 67 7.20 -11.41 8.30
CA ALA A 67 8.17 -10.35 8.55
C ALA A 67 7.92 -9.65 9.90
N ALA A 68 6.65 -9.41 10.26
CA ALA A 68 6.28 -8.84 11.56
C ALA A 68 6.65 -9.78 12.72
N ARG A 69 6.41 -11.09 12.56
CA ARG A 69 6.83 -12.11 13.55
C ARG A 69 8.34 -12.17 13.68
N TRP A 70 9.05 -12.15 12.56
CA TRP A 70 10.51 -12.11 12.55
C TRP A 70 11.04 -10.86 13.24
N SER A 71 10.51 -9.68 12.93
CA SER A 71 10.88 -8.40 13.54
C SER A 71 10.67 -8.41 15.04
N LYS A 72 9.54 -8.95 15.51
CA LYS A 72 9.22 -9.11 16.95
C LYS A 72 10.18 -10.07 17.66
N ALA A 73 10.67 -11.12 16.97
CA ALA A 73 11.64 -12.07 17.51
C ALA A 73 13.08 -11.48 17.51
N ASN A 74 13.34 -10.42 16.75
CA ASN A 74 14.66 -9.78 16.61
C ASN A 74 14.63 -8.27 16.98
N PRO A 75 14.20 -7.89 18.18
CA PRO A 75 13.90 -6.50 18.55
C PRO A 75 15.11 -5.57 18.57
N THR A 76 16.31 -6.12 18.62
CA THR A 76 17.58 -5.36 18.58
C THR A 76 18.03 -5.02 17.17
N LEU A 77 17.54 -5.72 16.16
CA LEU A 77 17.87 -5.46 14.75
C LEU A 77 16.91 -4.38 14.20
N LYS A 78 17.48 -3.27 13.72
CA LYS A 78 16.74 -2.13 13.18
C LYS A 78 17.43 -1.55 11.96
N GLY A 79 16.68 -0.82 11.12
CA GLY A 79 17.23 -0.16 9.95
C GLY A 79 17.94 -1.15 9.02
N ASP A 80 19.09 -0.74 8.47
CA ASP A 80 19.86 -1.53 7.51
C ASP A 80 20.32 -2.89 8.06
N ALA A 81 20.59 -2.99 9.38
CA ALA A 81 20.97 -4.25 9.99
C ALA A 81 19.84 -5.29 9.96
N ALA A 82 18.59 -4.85 10.13
CA ALA A 82 17.42 -5.72 10.00
C ALA A 82 17.24 -6.18 8.55
N VAL A 83 17.37 -5.27 7.57
CA VAL A 83 17.28 -5.61 6.15
C VAL A 83 18.36 -6.60 5.75
N ALA A 84 19.59 -6.39 6.17
CA ALA A 84 20.71 -7.32 5.90
C ALA A 84 20.46 -8.73 6.45
N ALA A 85 19.80 -8.83 7.61
CA ALA A 85 19.51 -10.13 8.23
C ALA A 85 18.43 -10.95 7.52
N VAL A 86 17.58 -10.32 6.71
CA VAL A 86 16.48 -10.99 5.98
C VAL A 86 16.76 -11.19 4.49
N LYS A 87 17.95 -10.89 4.02
CA LYS A 87 18.31 -11.03 2.59
C LYS A 87 18.00 -12.42 2.02
N SER A 88 18.28 -13.48 2.77
CA SER A 88 18.05 -14.88 2.37
C SER A 88 16.59 -15.33 2.47
N MET A 89 15.68 -14.52 3.00
CA MET A 89 14.25 -14.85 3.05
C MET A 89 13.65 -14.80 1.65
N SER A 90 12.64 -15.64 1.41
CA SER A 90 11.92 -15.69 0.12
C SER A 90 10.89 -14.59 -0.09
N TRP A 91 10.84 -13.60 0.82
CA TRP A 91 9.88 -12.50 0.77
C TRP A 91 10.15 -11.55 -0.39
N ASP A 92 9.10 -10.89 -0.84
CA ASP A 92 9.23 -9.78 -1.79
C ASP A 92 10.15 -8.69 -1.23
N THR A 93 10.86 -8.03 -2.13
CA THR A 93 11.83 -7.00 -1.75
C THR A 93 11.19 -5.84 -0.99
N SER A 94 9.93 -5.50 -1.30
CA SER A 94 9.19 -4.47 -0.56
C SER A 94 8.94 -4.88 0.90
N VAL A 95 8.64 -6.16 1.15
CA VAL A 95 8.47 -6.69 2.51
C VAL A 95 9.79 -6.76 3.25
N LYS A 96 10.88 -7.24 2.60
CA LYS A 96 12.23 -7.22 3.18
C LYS A 96 12.64 -5.82 3.63
N SER A 97 12.36 -4.81 2.82
CA SER A 97 12.70 -3.41 3.13
C SER A 97 11.93 -2.87 4.34
N LEU A 98 10.68 -3.33 4.56
CA LEU A 98 9.84 -2.89 5.67
C LEU A 98 10.29 -3.42 7.04
N VAL A 99 11.19 -4.41 7.13
CA VAL A 99 11.73 -4.84 8.43
C VAL A 99 12.54 -3.75 9.11
N ALA A 100 13.01 -2.75 8.35
CA ALA A 100 13.61 -1.54 8.90
C ALA A 100 12.64 -0.71 9.75
N PHE A 101 11.32 -0.89 9.57
CA PHE A 101 10.24 -0.10 10.16
C PHE A 101 9.29 -0.99 10.99
N PRO A 102 9.73 -1.51 12.14
CA PRO A 102 8.99 -2.53 12.91
C PRO A 102 7.59 -2.08 13.34
N ASP A 103 7.40 -0.78 13.63
CA ASP A 103 6.08 -0.25 14.02
C ASP A 103 5.11 -0.23 12.83
N VAL A 104 5.62 0.03 11.62
CA VAL A 104 4.81 -0.04 10.39
C VAL A 104 4.41 -1.47 10.10
N LEU A 105 5.35 -2.44 10.19
CA LEU A 105 5.04 -3.87 10.03
C LEU A 105 4.02 -4.36 11.05
N THR A 106 4.17 -3.96 12.32
CA THR A 106 3.23 -4.32 13.38
C THR A 106 1.84 -3.77 13.09
N ASN A 107 1.74 -2.56 12.55
CA ASN A 107 0.47 -1.96 12.19
C ASN A 107 -0.20 -2.71 11.03
N LEU A 108 0.54 -3.05 9.99
CA LEU A 108 0.05 -3.82 8.85
C LEU A 108 -0.39 -5.24 9.27
N ASP A 109 0.38 -5.94 10.10
CA ASP A 109 0.07 -7.26 10.62
C ASP A 109 -1.19 -7.24 11.52
N SER A 110 -1.32 -6.21 12.36
CA SER A 110 -2.46 -6.09 13.29
C SER A 110 -3.78 -5.75 12.59
N HIS A 111 -3.74 -5.29 11.34
CA HIS A 111 -4.91 -4.83 10.58
C HIS A 111 -4.92 -5.43 9.17
N LEU A 112 -4.85 -6.78 9.09
CA LEU A 112 -4.72 -7.51 7.83
C LEU A 112 -5.81 -7.21 6.80
N ASP A 113 -7.07 -7.06 7.22
CA ASP A 113 -8.16 -6.69 6.31
C ASP A 113 -7.93 -5.33 5.62
N TRP A 114 -7.38 -4.38 6.36
CA TRP A 114 -6.99 -3.09 5.82
C TRP A 114 -5.77 -3.21 4.91
N THR A 115 -4.77 -3.97 5.31
CA THR A 115 -3.57 -4.25 4.54
C THR A 115 -3.90 -4.89 3.20
N GLN A 116 -4.77 -5.91 3.17
CA GLN A 116 -5.24 -6.54 1.94
C GLN A 116 -5.94 -5.54 1.01
N LYS A 117 -6.84 -4.71 1.56
CA LYS A 117 -7.52 -3.67 0.76
C LYS A 117 -6.55 -2.64 0.17
N LEU A 118 -5.48 -2.27 0.88
CA LEU A 118 -4.41 -1.41 0.33
C LEU A 118 -3.71 -2.09 -0.85
N GLY A 119 -3.37 -3.37 -0.72
CA GLY A 119 -2.75 -4.16 -1.79
C GLY A 119 -3.67 -4.29 -3.01
N ASP A 120 -4.93 -4.65 -2.80
CA ASP A 120 -5.94 -4.76 -3.85
C ASP A 120 -6.13 -3.43 -4.60
N ALA A 121 -6.21 -2.32 -3.87
CA ALA A 121 -6.33 -0.98 -4.45
C ALA A 121 -5.08 -0.62 -5.27
N MET A 122 -3.88 -0.90 -4.74
CA MET A 122 -2.63 -0.60 -5.43
C MET A 122 -2.46 -1.41 -6.72
N ILE A 123 -2.87 -2.69 -6.72
CA ILE A 123 -2.80 -3.57 -7.90
C ILE A 123 -3.84 -3.18 -8.95
N SER A 124 -5.08 -2.87 -8.54
CA SER A 124 -6.20 -2.68 -9.46
C SER A 124 -6.47 -1.24 -9.85
N GLN A 125 -6.07 -0.25 -9.01
CA GLN A 125 -6.48 1.16 -9.12
C GLN A 125 -5.34 2.14 -8.78
N GLN A 126 -4.10 1.87 -9.21
CA GLN A 126 -2.91 2.63 -8.84
C GLN A 126 -3.07 4.15 -9.03
N GLN A 127 -3.67 4.58 -10.16
CA GLN A 127 -3.91 6.00 -10.42
C GLN A 127 -4.90 6.60 -9.40
N ALA A 128 -5.99 5.90 -9.08
CA ALA A 128 -6.98 6.37 -8.11
C ALA A 128 -6.39 6.43 -6.68
N VAL A 129 -5.49 5.50 -6.35
CA VAL A 129 -4.70 5.55 -5.09
C VAL A 129 -3.84 6.81 -5.06
N ALA A 130 -3.09 7.10 -6.11
CA ALA A 130 -2.27 8.30 -6.21
C ALA A 130 -3.10 9.59 -6.10
N ASP A 131 -4.22 9.65 -6.81
CA ASP A 131 -5.13 10.81 -6.77
C ASP A 131 -5.72 11.02 -5.36
N SER A 132 -6.04 9.93 -4.66
CA SER A 132 -6.52 9.98 -3.27
C SER A 132 -5.46 10.51 -2.31
N ILE A 133 -4.22 10.02 -2.43
CA ILE A 133 -3.09 10.49 -1.62
C ILE A 133 -2.90 12.00 -1.83
N GLN A 134 -2.93 12.47 -3.07
CA GLN A 134 -2.77 13.88 -3.37
C GLN A 134 -3.93 14.74 -2.85
N ARG A 135 -5.18 14.25 -2.91
CA ARG A 135 -6.33 14.93 -2.26
C ARG A 135 -6.16 15.07 -0.75
N LEU A 136 -5.69 14.01 -0.08
CA LEU A 136 -5.44 14.02 1.36
C LEU A 136 -4.30 14.97 1.72
N ARG A 137 -3.21 14.98 0.97
CA ARG A 137 -2.10 15.91 1.14
C ARG A 137 -2.54 17.36 0.95
N ALA A 138 -3.35 17.65 -0.06
CA ALA A 138 -3.94 18.98 -0.27
C ALA A 138 -4.80 19.41 0.92
N LYS A 139 -5.63 18.51 1.48
CA LYS A 139 -6.40 18.79 2.70
C LYS A 139 -5.50 19.09 3.89
N ALA A 140 -4.45 18.29 4.12
CA ALA A 140 -3.51 18.53 5.21
C ALA A 140 -2.75 19.85 5.04
N ALA A 141 -2.35 20.20 3.81
CA ALA A 141 -1.72 21.49 3.51
C ALA A 141 -2.66 22.67 3.77
N ALA A 142 -3.93 22.59 3.36
CA ALA A 142 -4.94 23.60 3.62
C ALA A 142 -5.18 23.84 5.13
N GLN A 143 -4.99 22.80 5.97
CA GLN A 143 -5.05 22.91 7.43
C GLN A 143 -3.70 23.29 8.05
N ASN A 144 -2.69 23.67 7.24
CA ASN A 144 -1.33 23.97 7.68
C ASN A 144 -0.64 22.81 8.45
N ASN A 145 -1.07 21.58 8.22
CA ASN A 145 -0.54 20.36 8.84
C ASN A 145 0.47 19.61 7.94
N LEU A 146 0.63 20.01 6.68
CA LEU A 146 1.65 19.47 5.78
C LEU A 146 2.61 20.59 5.39
N LYS A 147 3.82 20.54 5.99
CA LYS A 147 4.88 21.54 5.78
C LYS A 147 6.25 20.93 5.97
N THR A 148 7.28 21.59 5.47
CA THR A 148 8.67 21.24 5.74
C THR A 148 8.99 21.42 7.24
N THR A 149 9.67 20.41 7.79
CA THR A 149 10.13 20.35 9.20
C THR A 149 11.57 19.83 9.23
N PRO A 150 12.24 19.76 10.38
CA PRO A 150 13.54 19.09 10.50
C PRO A 150 13.51 17.59 10.13
N GLN A 151 12.33 16.94 10.07
CA GLN A 151 12.18 15.51 9.77
C GLN A 151 11.82 15.25 8.31
N GLN A 152 11.13 16.19 7.66
CA GLN A 152 10.68 16.03 6.28
C GLN A 152 10.81 17.33 5.49
N LYS A 153 11.05 17.19 4.19
CA LYS A 153 10.95 18.25 3.20
C LYS A 153 9.67 18.07 2.40
N VAL A 154 8.83 19.10 2.38
CA VAL A 154 7.62 19.13 1.55
C VAL A 154 7.82 20.11 0.41
N THR A 155 7.67 19.63 -0.82
CA THR A 155 7.71 20.44 -2.04
C THR A 155 6.42 20.28 -2.81
N THR A 156 6.12 21.27 -3.66
CA THR A 156 4.98 21.22 -4.58
C THR A 156 5.48 21.25 -6.00
N GLU A 157 4.89 20.41 -6.84
CA GLU A 157 5.13 20.36 -8.27
C GLU A 157 3.85 20.70 -9.03
N GLY A 158 3.98 21.24 -10.25
CA GLY A 158 2.83 21.67 -11.04
C GLY A 158 2.30 23.05 -10.65
N SER A 159 1.13 23.41 -11.18
CA SER A 159 0.48 24.73 -10.94
C SER A 159 -1.04 24.63 -11.12
N GLY A 160 -1.76 25.59 -10.53
CA GLY A 160 -3.22 25.66 -10.56
C GLY A 160 -3.85 24.41 -9.94
N ASP A 161 -4.80 23.79 -10.66
CA ASP A 161 -5.50 22.58 -10.21
C ASP A 161 -4.63 21.29 -10.26
N ASN A 162 -3.38 21.41 -10.76
CA ASN A 162 -2.45 20.29 -10.92
C ASN A 162 -1.31 20.31 -9.91
N VAL A 163 -1.47 20.97 -8.78
CA VAL A 163 -0.48 20.97 -7.70
C VAL A 163 -0.40 19.57 -7.09
N GLN A 164 0.82 19.05 -7.00
CA GLN A 164 1.16 17.77 -6.38
C GLN A 164 2.11 18.02 -5.22
N TYR A 165 1.87 17.34 -4.11
CA TYR A 165 2.71 17.43 -2.92
C TYR A 165 3.65 16.24 -2.87
N VAL A 166 4.95 16.53 -2.80
CA VAL A 166 6.03 15.55 -2.65
C VAL A 166 6.58 15.64 -1.24
N ILE A 167 6.71 14.50 -0.58
CA ILE A 167 7.24 14.42 0.78
C ILE A 167 8.51 13.59 0.75
N GLU A 168 9.64 14.23 1.06
CA GLU A 168 10.95 13.61 1.13
C GLU A 168 11.48 13.65 2.57
N PRO A 169 12.33 12.70 3.00
CA PRO A 169 13.10 12.86 4.24
C PRO A 169 13.94 14.15 4.20
N ALA A 170 13.97 14.92 5.30
CA ALA A 170 14.83 16.10 5.38
C ALA A 170 16.32 15.73 5.34
N ASN A 171 16.67 14.57 5.92
CA ASN A 171 17.97 13.94 5.79
C ASN A 171 17.82 12.67 4.95
N PRO A 172 18.48 12.55 3.78
CA PRO A 172 18.36 11.36 2.91
C PRO A 172 18.79 10.04 3.57
N GLN A 173 19.49 10.10 4.70
CA GLN A 173 19.96 8.91 5.42
C GLN A 173 19.00 8.47 6.54
N VAL A 174 17.93 9.22 6.82
CA VAL A 174 17.02 8.91 7.93
C VAL A 174 15.58 9.18 7.53
N ILE A 175 14.75 8.14 7.57
CA ILE A 175 13.31 8.25 7.37
C ILE A 175 12.62 8.26 8.74
N TYR A 176 11.87 9.31 9.00
CA TYR A 176 10.98 9.41 10.15
C TYR A 176 9.56 9.00 9.74
N VAL A 177 8.96 8.10 10.52
CA VAL A 177 7.57 7.68 10.30
C VAL A 177 6.64 8.64 11.03
N PRO A 178 5.81 9.43 10.33
CA PRO A 178 4.86 10.29 11.02
C PRO A 178 3.69 9.49 11.60
N ALA A 179 3.28 9.83 12.81
CA ALA A 179 2.06 9.34 13.41
C ALA A 179 1.11 10.53 13.64
N TYR A 180 -0.12 10.44 13.20
CA TYR A 180 -1.08 11.52 13.29
C TYR A 180 -2.52 11.00 13.37
N ASN A 181 -3.40 11.82 13.92
CA ASN A 181 -4.83 11.54 13.90
C ASN A 181 -5.44 12.14 12.63
N PRO A 182 -5.96 11.33 11.70
CA PRO A 182 -6.55 11.82 10.46
C PRO A 182 -7.67 12.82 10.65
N SER A 183 -8.49 12.68 11.69
CA SER A 183 -9.59 13.61 11.97
C SER A 183 -9.13 15.03 12.32
N TRP A 184 -7.89 15.20 12.77
CA TRP A 184 -7.33 16.51 13.08
C TRP A 184 -6.49 17.07 11.94
N VAL A 185 -5.76 16.18 11.26
CA VAL A 185 -4.78 16.58 10.24
C VAL A 185 -5.47 17.07 8.97
N TYR A 186 -6.57 16.42 8.56
CA TYR A 186 -7.27 16.74 7.31
C TYR A 186 -8.42 17.74 7.47
N GLY A 187 -8.67 18.22 8.71
CA GLY A 187 -9.82 19.09 9.00
C GLY A 187 -11.16 18.35 8.89
N PRO A 188 -12.27 19.07 8.64
CA PRO A 188 -13.58 18.47 8.53
C PRO A 188 -13.62 17.37 7.47
N TRP A 189 -14.01 16.16 7.91
CA TRP A 189 -14.07 15.00 7.01
C TRP A 189 -15.38 15.01 6.21
N PRO A 190 -15.33 14.99 4.87
CA PRO A 190 -16.51 15.22 4.04
C PRO A 190 -17.40 13.99 3.87
N TYR A 191 -16.96 12.79 4.31
CA TYR A 191 -17.65 11.53 4.05
C TYR A 191 -18.08 10.84 5.35
N PRO A 192 -19.24 11.19 5.95
CA PRO A 192 -19.68 10.60 7.22
C PRO A 192 -19.88 9.07 7.17
N ALA A 193 -20.25 8.54 6.00
CA ALA A 193 -20.39 7.09 5.79
C ALA A 193 -19.05 6.34 5.70
N TYR A 194 -17.96 7.05 5.47
CA TYR A 194 -16.60 6.50 5.33
C TYR A 194 -15.64 7.32 6.22
N PRO A 195 -15.77 7.23 7.55
CA PRO A 195 -14.89 7.95 8.47
C PRO A 195 -13.43 7.52 8.27
N PRO A 196 -12.46 8.41 8.46
CA PRO A 196 -11.06 8.07 8.25
C PRO A 196 -10.64 6.97 9.21
N VAL A 197 -9.91 5.98 8.68
CA VAL A 197 -9.30 4.95 9.52
C VAL A 197 -8.18 5.59 10.35
N TYR A 198 -8.09 5.20 11.62
CA TYR A 198 -7.02 5.63 12.50
C TYR A 198 -6.43 4.44 13.25
N TYR A 199 -5.17 4.16 12.96
CA TYR A 199 -4.38 3.16 13.67
C TYR A 199 -3.21 3.87 14.32
N PRO A 200 -3.26 4.13 15.65
CA PRO A 200 -2.14 4.77 16.33
C PRO A 200 -0.93 3.83 16.30
N LEU A 201 0.21 4.35 15.83
CA LEU A 201 1.48 3.66 16.00
C LEU A 201 1.82 3.60 17.49
N ALA A 202 2.51 2.52 17.92
CA ALA A 202 2.89 2.33 19.31
C ALA A 202 3.67 3.55 19.82
N GLY A 203 3.19 4.17 20.90
CA GLY A 203 3.79 5.36 21.50
C GLY A 203 3.30 6.71 20.95
N ALA A 204 2.43 6.74 19.93
CA ALA A 204 1.82 7.97 19.46
C ALA A 204 0.81 8.51 20.47
N MET A 205 1.15 9.60 21.14
CA MET A 205 0.24 10.32 22.04
C MET A 205 -0.84 11.05 21.24
N MET A 206 -2.03 11.16 21.82
CA MET A 206 -3.29 11.58 21.20
C MET A 206 -3.40 13.04 20.76
N SER A 207 -2.32 13.80 20.67
CA SER A 207 -2.38 15.23 20.39
C SER A 207 -1.57 15.65 19.16
N GLY A 208 -2.19 15.54 17.98
CA GLY A 208 -1.64 16.16 16.79
C GLY A 208 -0.74 15.27 15.94
N PHE A 209 0.27 15.88 15.34
CA PHE A 209 1.26 15.24 14.48
C PHE A 209 2.50 14.90 15.31
N PHE A 210 2.91 13.65 15.31
CA PHE A 210 4.07 13.15 16.05
C PHE A 210 5.05 12.47 15.10
N TRP A 211 6.34 12.64 15.37
CA TRP A 211 7.42 11.97 14.64
C TRP A 211 7.87 10.75 15.44
N GLY A 212 7.77 9.57 14.85
CA GLY A 212 8.37 8.34 15.37
C GLY A 212 9.91 8.36 15.33
N LEU A 213 10.54 7.26 15.70
CA LEU A 213 11.99 7.11 15.58
C LEU A 213 12.42 7.22 14.11
N GLY A 214 13.57 7.82 13.87
CA GLY A 214 14.21 7.81 12.57
C GLY A 214 14.91 6.48 12.30
N PHE A 215 14.74 5.97 11.10
CA PHE A 215 15.37 4.73 10.63
C PHE A 215 16.33 5.04 9.49
N ALA A 216 17.37 4.21 9.32
CA ALA A 216 18.33 4.38 8.24
C ALA A 216 17.65 4.32 6.88
N ALA A 217 17.91 5.31 6.03
CA ALA A 217 17.28 5.45 4.73
C ALA A 217 17.87 4.52 3.65
N GLY A 218 18.98 3.84 3.94
CA GLY A 218 19.55 2.83 3.05
C GLY A 218 18.60 1.68 2.73
N ALA A 219 17.63 1.43 3.61
CA ALA A 219 16.54 0.48 3.38
C ALA A 219 15.49 0.95 2.36
N ALA A 220 15.49 2.23 1.98
CA ALA A 220 14.50 2.77 1.06
C ALA A 220 14.79 2.34 -0.39
N MET A 221 14.16 1.25 -0.79
CA MET A 221 14.23 0.72 -2.15
C MET A 221 13.55 1.63 -3.18
N PHE A 222 12.48 2.32 -2.76
CA PHE A 222 11.69 3.19 -3.63
C PHE A 222 12.16 4.64 -3.47
N SER A 223 12.66 5.23 -4.54
CA SER A 223 13.25 6.57 -4.48
C SER A 223 12.23 7.69 -4.56
N SER A 224 11.16 7.50 -5.33
CA SER A 224 10.13 8.50 -5.54
C SER A 224 8.87 7.90 -6.13
N TRP A 225 7.79 8.66 -6.04
CA TRP A 225 6.56 8.38 -6.77
C TRP A 225 6.43 9.38 -7.92
N ASN A 226 6.09 8.90 -9.10
CA ASN A 226 5.61 9.78 -10.16
C ASN A 226 4.11 10.02 -9.95
N TRP A 227 3.75 11.23 -9.57
CA TRP A 227 2.38 11.63 -9.29
C TRP A 227 1.58 12.04 -10.53
N GLY A 228 2.12 11.87 -11.77
CA GLY A 228 1.50 12.32 -13.00
C GLY A 228 0.07 11.85 -13.20
N ARG A 229 -0.82 12.76 -13.61
CA ARG A 229 -2.22 12.42 -13.91
C ARG A 229 -2.29 11.43 -15.08
N GLY A 230 -3.01 10.32 -14.86
CA GLY A 230 -3.21 9.28 -15.86
C GLY A 230 -2.02 8.34 -16.05
N ASN A 231 -0.92 8.55 -15.34
CA ASN A 231 0.27 7.71 -15.41
C ASN A 231 1.07 7.74 -14.10
N ALA A 232 0.38 7.57 -12.97
CA ALA A 232 1.04 7.48 -11.69
C ALA A 232 1.75 6.12 -11.55
N TYR A 233 3.03 6.14 -11.16
CA TYR A 233 3.80 4.92 -10.90
C TYR A 233 4.86 5.14 -9.84
N VAL A 234 5.28 4.04 -9.22
CA VAL A 234 6.36 4.03 -8.23
C VAL A 234 7.70 3.80 -8.94
N ASN A 235 8.66 4.68 -8.68
CA ASN A 235 10.04 4.49 -9.14
C ASN A 235 10.77 3.55 -8.19
N VAL A 236 11.23 2.41 -8.71
CA VAL A 236 12.05 1.45 -7.96
C VAL A 236 13.52 1.75 -8.20
N ASN A 237 14.28 1.90 -7.13
CA ASN A 237 15.74 1.94 -7.22
C ASN A 237 16.28 0.52 -7.42
N VAL A 238 16.55 0.16 -8.68
CA VAL A 238 16.98 -1.20 -9.07
C VAL A 238 18.25 -1.63 -8.34
N ASN A 239 19.20 -0.71 -8.16
CA ASN A 239 20.45 -1.04 -7.44
C ASN A 239 20.18 -1.36 -5.97
N GLN A 240 19.28 -0.60 -5.33
CA GLN A 240 18.90 -0.86 -3.93
C GLN A 240 18.08 -2.14 -3.80
N ALA A 241 17.16 -2.41 -4.73
CA ALA A 241 16.40 -3.65 -4.78
C ALA A 241 17.36 -4.87 -4.89
N GLN A 242 18.32 -4.82 -5.82
CA GLN A 242 19.34 -5.87 -5.96
C GLN A 242 20.20 -6.05 -4.71
N ASN A 243 20.54 -4.95 -4.01
CA ASN A 243 21.30 -5.02 -2.75
C ASN A 243 20.51 -5.67 -1.60
N ILE A 244 19.18 -5.61 -1.65
CA ILE A 244 18.29 -6.26 -0.66
C ILE A 244 18.11 -7.75 -1.00
N ASP A 245 18.11 -8.10 -2.29
CA ASP A 245 17.85 -9.48 -2.75
C ASP A 245 19.12 -10.32 -2.88
N ASN A 246 20.32 -9.71 -2.98
CA ASN A 246 21.62 -10.37 -3.04
C ASN A 246 22.37 -10.30 -1.72
#